data_88814a9432a6a39a26f562ce01efa470
#
_entry.id   88814a9432a6a39a26f562ce01efa470
#
_cell.length_a   1.000
_cell.length_b   1.000
_cell.length_c   1.000
_cell.angle_alpha   90.00
_cell.angle_beta   90.00
_cell.angle_gamma   90.00
#
_symmetry.space_group_name_H-M   'P 1'
#
loop_
_entity.id
_entity.type
_entity.pdbx_description
1 polymer ?
#
loop_
_entity_poly.entity_id
_entity_poly.type
_entity_poly.pdbx_seq_one_letter_code
_entity_poly.pdbx_strand_id
1 'polypeptide(L)'
;MIRKFVVIILGLLGIADLSAMIKVSGVFADNMVIQRDAPVKVWGWGDKGELVTVIFNGQNLRTRTNNDGYWELQLKEMPFGGPYEMTVSGKSNEIKIKNILIGDVWVCSGQSNMEFQVKLSANAPKEIEAANYPMIRSLNISRTVNASPQEDMAGEGEICSPSTVGNFT
;
A
#
# COMPACT_ATOMS: atom_id res chain seq x y z
N MET A 1 -31.64 29.89 -59.25
CA MET A 1 -31.97 29.53 -57.86
C MET A 1 -31.09 28.37 -57.42
N ILE A 2 -29.99 28.62 -56.65
CA ILE A 2 -29.06 27.61 -56.25
C ILE A 2 -29.38 27.29 -54.73
N ARG A 3 -29.91 26.09 -54.45
CA ARG A 3 -30.20 25.61 -53.11
C ARG A 3 -28.86 25.17 -52.47
N LYS A 4 -28.41 25.89 -51.44
CA LYS A 4 -27.27 25.49 -50.60
C LYS A 4 -27.75 24.40 -49.63
N PHE A 5 -27.24 23.20 -49.79
CA PHE A 5 -27.37 22.14 -48.78
C PHE A 5 -26.33 22.40 -47.70
N VAL A 6 -26.78 22.66 -46.46
CA VAL A 6 -25.94 22.70 -45.28
C VAL A 6 -25.91 21.28 -44.69
N VAL A 7 -24.77 20.62 -44.80
CA VAL A 7 -24.54 19.31 -44.14
C VAL A 7 -24.03 19.59 -42.73
N ILE A 8 -24.86 19.34 -41.72
CA ILE A 8 -24.47 19.38 -40.31
C ILE A 8 -23.83 18.04 -39.98
N ILE A 9 -22.52 18.00 -39.86
CA ILE A 9 -21.78 16.85 -39.33
C ILE A 9 -21.88 16.93 -37.83
N LEU A 10 -22.78 16.14 -37.21
CA LEU A 10 -22.80 15.90 -35.76
C LEU A 10 -21.61 14.98 -35.45
N GLY A 11 -20.52 15.57 -34.94
CA GLY A 11 -19.41 14.82 -34.40
C GLY A 11 -19.86 14.13 -33.11
N LEU A 12 -20.00 12.80 -33.10
CA LEU A 12 -20.07 11.98 -31.91
C LEU A 12 -18.72 12.10 -31.22
N LEU A 13 -18.59 13.03 -30.27
CA LEU A 13 -17.55 13.01 -29.26
C LEU A 13 -17.83 11.79 -28.36
N GLY A 14 -17.15 10.70 -28.61
CA GLY A 14 -17.10 9.56 -27.66
C GLY A 14 -16.58 10.06 -26.33
N ILE A 15 -17.43 10.09 -25.32
CA ILE A 15 -17.03 10.30 -23.93
C ILE A 15 -16.21 9.05 -23.57
N ALA A 16 -14.88 9.17 -23.58
CA ALA A 16 -14.03 8.18 -22.96
C ALA A 16 -14.35 8.24 -21.46
N ASP A 17 -15.00 7.20 -20.92
CA ASP A 17 -15.13 6.99 -19.49
C ASP A 17 -13.71 6.90 -18.92
N LEU A 18 -13.22 7.99 -18.33
CA LEU A 18 -12.00 8.01 -17.54
C LEU A 18 -12.30 7.30 -16.22
N SER A 19 -12.31 5.97 -16.25
CA SER A 19 -12.43 5.16 -15.04
C SER A 19 -11.17 5.37 -14.21
N ALA A 20 -11.33 5.79 -12.95
CA ALA A 20 -10.20 5.86 -12.04
C ALA A 20 -9.69 4.44 -11.74
N MET A 21 -8.39 4.28 -11.68
CA MET A 21 -7.77 3.01 -11.31
C MET A 21 -7.90 2.78 -9.80
N ILE A 22 -8.15 1.54 -9.39
CA ILE A 22 -8.04 1.12 -7.99
C ILE A 22 -6.65 1.47 -7.46
N LYS A 23 -6.63 2.02 -6.24
CA LYS A 23 -5.42 2.29 -5.45
C LYS A 23 -5.55 1.63 -4.09
N VAL A 24 -4.43 1.23 -3.52
CA VAL A 24 -4.30 0.83 -2.11
C VAL A 24 -3.57 1.93 -1.34
N SER A 25 -3.78 2.01 -0.03
CA SER A 25 -3.00 2.93 0.81
C SER A 25 -1.51 2.61 0.74
N GLY A 26 -0.67 3.63 0.83
CA GLY A 26 0.79 3.49 0.76
C GLY A 26 1.41 2.62 1.85
N VAL A 27 0.64 2.24 2.89
CA VAL A 27 1.07 1.25 3.87
C VAL A 27 1.18 -0.16 3.28
N PHE A 28 0.45 -0.43 2.20
CA PHE A 28 0.46 -1.73 1.51
C PHE A 28 1.45 -1.68 0.34
N ALA A 29 2.66 -2.11 0.60
CA ALA A 29 3.76 -2.10 -0.36
C ALA A 29 4.51 -3.43 -0.35
N ASP A 30 5.32 -3.65 -1.36
CA ASP A 30 6.23 -4.79 -1.41
C ASP A 30 7.11 -4.84 -0.15
N ASN A 31 7.43 -6.05 0.28
CA ASN A 31 8.22 -6.33 1.49
C ASN A 31 7.57 -5.96 2.82
N MET A 32 6.28 -5.61 2.87
CA MET A 32 5.59 -5.29 4.12
C MET A 32 5.47 -6.50 5.06
N VAL A 33 5.17 -6.22 6.32
CA VAL A 33 4.73 -7.22 7.31
C VAL A 33 3.28 -6.92 7.70
N ILE A 34 2.45 -7.95 7.72
CA ILE A 34 1.07 -7.90 8.22
C ILE A 34 1.05 -8.52 9.62
N GLN A 35 0.32 -7.89 10.56
CA GLN A 35 0.19 -8.38 11.93
C GLN A 35 -0.41 -9.78 11.95
N ARG A 36 0.26 -10.73 12.63
CA ARG A 36 -0.23 -12.08 12.88
C ARG A 36 -1.32 -12.11 13.97
N ASP A 37 -2.09 -13.18 14.00
CA ASP A 37 -3.05 -13.53 15.06
C ASP A 37 -4.06 -12.39 15.38
N ALA A 38 -4.32 -11.52 14.41
CA ALA A 38 -5.29 -10.44 14.49
C ALA A 38 -5.97 -10.22 13.13
N PRO A 39 -7.21 -9.74 13.11
CA PRO A 39 -7.85 -9.29 11.88
C PRO A 39 -7.13 -8.07 11.33
N VAL A 40 -6.95 -8.02 10.01
CA VAL A 40 -6.21 -6.94 9.35
C VAL A 40 -7.11 -6.18 8.39
N LYS A 41 -7.25 -4.88 8.62
CA LYS A 41 -7.95 -3.99 7.68
C LYS A 41 -7.06 -3.73 6.46
N VAL A 42 -7.66 -3.84 5.26
CA VAL A 42 -7.07 -3.42 3.98
C VAL A 42 -7.99 -2.39 3.36
N TRP A 43 -7.42 -1.29 2.85
CA TRP A 43 -8.21 -0.18 2.32
C TRP A 43 -7.53 0.55 1.19
N GLY A 44 -8.31 1.37 0.50
CA GLY A 44 -7.83 2.20 -0.59
C GLY A 44 -8.95 2.98 -1.27
N TRP A 45 -8.72 3.34 -2.52
CA TRP A 45 -9.62 4.21 -3.29
C TRP A 45 -9.85 3.67 -4.70
N GLY A 46 -10.93 4.09 -5.33
CA GLY A 46 -11.32 3.77 -6.71
C GLY A 46 -12.57 4.53 -7.12
N ASP A 47 -13.16 4.19 -8.24
CA ASP A 47 -14.40 4.80 -8.70
C ASP A 47 -15.56 4.44 -7.76
N LYS A 48 -16.50 5.38 -7.60
CA LYS A 48 -17.72 5.17 -6.81
C LYS A 48 -18.47 3.91 -7.23
N GLY A 49 -18.77 3.05 -6.26
CA GLY A 49 -19.52 1.80 -6.47
C GLY A 49 -18.72 0.70 -7.17
N GLU A 50 -17.42 0.91 -7.41
CA GLU A 50 -16.57 -0.09 -8.03
C GLU A 50 -16.42 -1.33 -7.15
N LEU A 51 -16.48 -2.51 -7.76
CA LEU A 51 -16.22 -3.77 -7.07
C LEU A 51 -14.72 -3.99 -6.93
N VAL A 52 -14.27 -4.14 -5.70
CA VAL A 52 -12.89 -4.44 -5.36
C VAL A 52 -12.79 -5.88 -4.84
N THR A 53 -11.83 -6.62 -5.36
CA THR A 53 -11.52 -7.98 -4.89
C THR A 53 -10.11 -8.00 -4.33
N VAL A 54 -9.94 -8.55 -3.13
CA VAL A 54 -8.63 -8.78 -2.51
C VAL A 54 -8.43 -10.27 -2.32
N ILE A 55 -7.32 -10.78 -2.83
CA ILE A 55 -6.89 -12.17 -2.67
C ILE A 55 -5.58 -12.17 -1.89
N PHE A 56 -5.58 -12.83 -0.73
CA PHE A 56 -4.41 -12.94 0.11
C PHE A 56 -4.46 -14.21 0.97
N ASN A 57 -3.39 -15.00 0.99
CA ASN A 57 -3.21 -16.18 1.82
C ASN A 57 -4.47 -17.08 1.89
N GLY A 58 -5.01 -17.45 0.72
CA GLY A 58 -6.20 -18.32 0.60
C GLY A 58 -7.54 -17.61 0.87
N GLN A 59 -7.54 -16.38 1.31
CA GLN A 59 -8.75 -15.57 1.45
C GLN A 59 -9.06 -14.85 0.13
N ASN A 60 -10.34 -14.84 -0.27
CA ASN A 60 -10.84 -14.09 -1.43
C ASN A 60 -12.04 -13.27 -0.96
N LEU A 61 -11.82 -11.99 -0.76
CA LEU A 61 -12.79 -11.07 -0.20
C LEU A 61 -13.17 -9.98 -1.19
N ARG A 62 -14.40 -9.50 -1.08
CA ARG A 62 -14.93 -8.47 -1.98
C ARG A 62 -15.61 -7.37 -1.20
N THR A 63 -15.45 -6.15 -1.68
CA THR A 63 -16.14 -4.96 -1.17
C THR A 63 -16.49 -4.03 -2.34
N ARG A 64 -17.20 -2.94 -2.05
CA ARG A 64 -17.43 -1.87 -3.02
C ARG A 64 -16.96 -0.55 -2.46
N THR A 65 -16.44 0.28 -3.33
CA THR A 65 -16.15 1.68 -2.96
C THR A 65 -17.44 2.40 -2.59
N ASN A 66 -17.36 3.26 -1.59
CA ASN A 66 -18.45 4.11 -1.15
C ASN A 66 -18.64 5.33 -2.11
N ASN A 67 -19.47 6.29 -1.69
CA ASN A 67 -19.75 7.50 -2.49
C ASN A 67 -18.54 8.42 -2.67
N ASP A 68 -17.56 8.33 -1.76
CA ASP A 68 -16.32 9.12 -1.77
C ASP A 68 -15.17 8.39 -2.46
N GLY A 69 -15.47 7.21 -3.05
CA GLY A 69 -14.48 6.37 -3.71
C GLY A 69 -13.58 5.56 -2.75
N TYR A 70 -13.85 5.59 -1.44
CA TYR A 70 -13.10 4.81 -0.45
C TYR A 70 -13.65 3.38 -0.36
N TRP A 71 -12.76 2.41 -0.19
CA TRP A 71 -13.11 1.02 0.09
C TRP A 71 -12.26 0.47 1.23
N GLU A 72 -12.84 -0.43 2.00
CA GLU A 72 -12.14 -1.22 3.01
C GLU A 72 -12.72 -2.62 3.10
N LEU A 73 -11.91 -3.54 3.57
CA LEU A 73 -12.31 -4.87 3.98
C LEU A 73 -11.40 -5.39 5.09
N GLN A 74 -11.80 -6.47 5.72
CA GLN A 74 -11.08 -7.06 6.82
C GLN A 74 -10.68 -8.50 6.50
N LEU A 75 -9.38 -8.76 6.45
CA LEU A 75 -8.82 -10.10 6.42
C LEU A 75 -9.01 -10.76 7.79
N LYS A 76 -9.28 -12.04 7.79
CA LYS A 76 -9.29 -12.84 9.01
C LYS A 76 -7.86 -12.97 9.56
N GLU A 77 -7.76 -13.25 10.84
CA GLU A 77 -6.50 -13.58 11.51
C GLU A 77 -5.74 -14.69 10.78
N MET A 78 -4.44 -14.60 10.80
CA MET A 78 -3.54 -15.54 10.13
C MET A 78 -2.33 -15.81 11.04
N PRO A 79 -1.82 -17.05 11.08
CA PRO A 79 -0.58 -17.37 11.78
C PRO A 79 0.62 -16.73 11.05
N PHE A 80 1.76 -16.66 11.73
CA PHE A 80 3.01 -16.22 11.12
C PHE A 80 3.35 -17.04 9.88
N GLY A 81 4.02 -16.42 8.92
CA GLY A 81 4.43 -17.09 7.69
C GLY A 81 4.81 -16.14 6.56
N GLY A 82 5.03 -16.71 5.40
CA GLY A 82 5.40 -16.00 4.17
C GLY A 82 6.73 -16.48 3.59
N PRO A 83 7.20 -15.85 2.50
CA PRO A 83 6.58 -14.69 1.85
C PRO A 83 5.33 -15.05 1.04
N TYR A 84 4.37 -14.14 1.02
CA TYR A 84 3.12 -14.23 0.27
C TYR A 84 3.00 -13.10 -0.75
N GLU A 85 1.98 -13.21 -1.62
CA GLU A 85 1.57 -12.15 -2.55
C GLU A 85 0.11 -11.78 -2.26
N MET A 86 -0.21 -10.47 -2.28
CA MET A 86 -1.57 -9.94 -2.24
C MET A 86 -1.93 -9.40 -3.61
N THR A 87 -3.10 -9.77 -4.10
CA THR A 87 -3.68 -9.22 -5.33
C THR A 87 -4.90 -8.39 -4.98
N VAL A 88 -4.94 -7.15 -5.46
CA VAL A 88 -6.10 -6.24 -5.34
C VAL A 88 -6.55 -5.90 -6.74
N SER A 89 -7.78 -6.28 -7.10
CA SER A 89 -8.32 -6.12 -8.45
C SER A 89 -9.57 -5.23 -8.42
N GLY A 90 -9.62 -4.27 -9.33
CA GLY A 90 -10.79 -3.48 -9.69
C GLY A 90 -11.30 -3.82 -11.09
N LYS A 91 -12.10 -2.91 -11.65
CA LYS A 91 -12.62 -3.05 -13.01
C LYS A 91 -11.54 -2.83 -14.07
N SER A 92 -10.64 -1.88 -13.83
CA SER A 92 -9.71 -1.36 -14.83
C SER A 92 -8.27 -1.78 -14.63
N ASN A 93 -7.88 -2.18 -13.41
CA ASN A 93 -6.52 -2.55 -13.08
C ASN A 93 -6.44 -3.62 -11.98
N GLU A 94 -5.24 -4.17 -11.86
CA GLU A 94 -4.83 -5.10 -10.82
C GLU A 94 -3.52 -4.62 -10.20
N ILE A 95 -3.43 -4.69 -8.87
CA ILE A 95 -2.24 -4.36 -8.08
C ILE A 95 -1.75 -5.65 -7.44
N LYS A 96 -0.47 -5.94 -7.57
CA LYS A 96 0.19 -7.07 -6.91
C LYS A 96 1.23 -6.55 -5.95
N ILE A 97 1.11 -6.94 -4.69
CA ILE A 97 2.04 -6.62 -3.62
C ILE A 97 2.76 -7.90 -3.25
N LYS A 98 4.07 -7.89 -3.31
CA LYS A 98 4.90 -9.09 -3.23
C LYS A 98 5.73 -9.14 -1.95
N ASN A 99 6.24 -10.34 -1.66
CA ASN A 99 7.15 -10.60 -0.56
C ASN A 99 6.60 -10.15 0.80
N ILE A 100 5.30 -10.40 1.03
CA ILE A 100 4.61 -10.05 2.26
C ILE A 100 4.89 -11.12 3.32
N LEU A 101 5.29 -10.68 4.50
CA LEU A 101 5.37 -11.55 5.68
C LEU A 101 4.14 -11.33 6.58
N ILE A 102 3.77 -12.38 7.32
CA ILE A 102 2.83 -12.30 8.43
C ILE A 102 3.66 -12.52 9.70
N GLY A 103 3.69 -11.54 10.59
CA GLY A 103 4.55 -11.55 11.76
C GLY A 103 4.16 -10.49 12.79
N ASP A 104 5.05 -10.20 13.72
CA ASP A 104 4.85 -9.16 14.72
C ASP A 104 5.17 -7.78 14.13
N VAL A 105 4.24 -6.84 14.28
CA VAL A 105 4.39 -5.46 13.83
C VAL A 105 4.58 -4.55 15.05
N TRP A 106 5.69 -3.85 15.08
CA TRP A 106 6.02 -2.87 16.12
C TRP A 106 5.86 -1.46 15.58
N VAL A 107 5.13 -0.62 16.31
CA VAL A 107 5.01 0.81 16.00
C VAL A 107 6.01 1.57 16.87
N CYS A 108 7.04 2.12 16.22
CA CYS A 108 8.07 2.91 16.85
C CYS A 108 7.73 4.39 16.63
N SER A 109 7.29 5.09 17.68
CA SER A 109 6.89 6.48 17.63
C SER A 109 7.33 7.20 18.91
N GLY A 110 7.56 8.50 18.82
CA GLY A 110 7.99 9.29 19.98
C GLY A 110 8.68 10.59 19.57
N GLN A 111 9.74 10.93 20.30
CA GLN A 111 10.56 12.13 20.09
C GLN A 111 11.89 11.76 19.39
N SER A 112 12.87 12.66 19.47
CA SER A 112 14.16 12.57 18.76
C SER A 112 14.90 11.22 18.93
N ASN A 113 14.75 10.52 20.04
CA ASN A 113 15.38 9.22 20.22
C ASN A 113 14.81 8.13 19.31
N MET A 114 13.58 8.32 18.82
CA MET A 114 12.96 7.40 17.85
C MET A 114 13.44 7.63 16.43
N GLU A 115 14.37 8.55 16.23
CA GLU A 115 15.05 8.81 14.96
C GLU A 115 16.52 8.46 15.02
N PHE A 116 16.95 7.85 16.13
CA PHE A 116 18.33 7.48 16.34
C PHE A 116 18.66 6.23 15.52
N GLN A 117 19.28 6.46 14.37
CA GLN A 117 19.57 5.42 13.39
C GLN A 117 20.69 4.47 13.87
N VAL A 118 20.63 3.22 13.45
CA VAL A 118 21.64 2.18 13.76
C VAL A 118 23.06 2.66 13.45
N LYS A 119 23.28 3.37 12.34
CA LYS A 119 24.61 3.92 11.97
C LYS A 119 25.19 4.91 12.98
N LEU A 120 24.39 5.44 13.90
CA LEU A 120 24.80 6.37 14.95
C LEU A 120 25.01 5.66 16.32
N SER A 121 24.70 4.36 16.38
CA SER A 121 24.79 3.58 17.61
C SER A 121 26.24 3.15 17.92
N ALA A 122 26.48 2.70 19.14
CA ALA A 122 27.75 2.08 19.49
C ALA A 122 27.99 0.81 18.66
N ASN A 123 29.24 0.62 18.20
CA ASN A 123 29.64 -0.52 17.36
C ASN A 123 28.90 -0.62 16.01
N ALA A 124 28.30 0.46 15.53
CA ALA A 124 27.53 0.47 14.29
C ALA A 124 28.18 -0.26 13.11
N PRO A 125 29.46 -0.08 12.78
CA PRO A 125 30.07 -0.80 11.67
C PRO A 125 29.98 -2.32 11.78
N LYS A 126 30.20 -2.87 12.98
CA LYS A 126 30.11 -4.30 13.24
C LYS A 126 28.68 -4.82 13.16
N GLU A 127 27.74 -4.09 13.74
CA GLU A 127 26.30 -4.43 13.70
C GLU A 127 25.76 -4.38 12.27
N ILE A 128 26.15 -3.39 11.50
CA ILE A 128 25.77 -3.25 10.09
C ILE A 128 26.32 -4.41 9.24
N GLU A 129 27.60 -4.73 9.41
CA GLU A 129 28.24 -5.84 8.67
C GLU A 129 27.56 -7.19 8.96
N ALA A 130 27.15 -7.41 10.21
CA ALA A 130 26.48 -8.64 10.64
C ALA A 130 24.98 -8.71 10.30
N ALA A 131 24.36 -7.63 9.89
CA ALA A 131 22.91 -7.50 9.74
C ALA A 131 22.39 -8.18 8.47
N ASN A 132 22.23 -9.49 8.51
CA ASN A 132 21.58 -10.27 7.46
C ASN A 132 20.33 -10.96 8.04
N TYR A 133 19.28 -10.17 8.27
CA TYR A 133 18.03 -10.64 8.87
C TYR A 133 16.85 -10.43 7.93
N PRO A 134 16.72 -11.24 6.84
CA PRO A 134 15.73 -11.00 5.79
C PRO A 134 14.27 -11.14 6.26
N MET A 135 14.02 -11.60 7.49
CA MET A 135 12.69 -11.63 8.09
C MET A 135 12.35 -10.35 8.88
N ILE A 136 13.34 -9.48 9.15
CA ILE A 136 13.12 -8.16 9.73
C ILE A 136 12.89 -7.16 8.60
N ARG A 137 11.84 -6.36 8.73
CA ARG A 137 11.44 -5.29 7.81
C ARG A 137 11.33 -3.98 8.56
N SER A 138 11.68 -2.89 7.93
CA SER A 138 11.42 -1.54 8.42
C SER A 138 10.53 -0.80 7.44
N LEU A 139 9.56 -0.06 7.95
CA LEU A 139 8.80 0.92 7.19
C LEU A 139 9.04 2.28 7.82
N ASN A 140 9.76 3.13 7.11
CA ASN A 140 10.02 4.50 7.54
C ASN A 140 8.95 5.42 6.96
N ILE A 141 8.11 5.99 7.83
CA ILE A 141 7.01 6.87 7.42
C ILE A 141 7.54 8.29 7.31
N SER A 142 7.35 8.91 6.14
CA SER A 142 7.71 10.31 5.91
C SER A 142 6.91 11.24 6.81
N ARG A 143 7.58 12.19 7.45
CA ARG A 143 6.92 13.19 8.30
C ARG A 143 6.08 14.13 7.44
N THR A 144 4.82 14.22 7.79
CA THR A 144 3.89 15.21 7.22
C THR A 144 3.15 15.90 8.35
N VAL A 145 2.99 17.22 8.24
CA VAL A 145 2.19 18.02 9.18
C VAL A 145 0.83 18.26 8.55
N ASN A 146 -0.22 17.74 9.20
CA ASN A 146 -1.59 17.90 8.78
C ASN A 146 -2.48 18.34 9.95
N ALA A 147 -3.51 19.14 9.65
CA ALA A 147 -4.50 19.57 10.64
C ALA A 147 -5.51 18.47 11.01
N SER A 148 -5.59 17.41 10.22
CA SER A 148 -6.50 16.27 10.43
C SER A 148 -5.75 14.95 10.22
N PRO A 149 -6.22 13.84 10.85
CA PRO A 149 -5.71 12.51 10.59
C PRO A 149 -5.71 12.17 9.11
N GLN A 150 -4.70 11.45 8.65
CA GLN A 150 -4.56 11.02 7.26
C GLN A 150 -4.81 9.51 7.17
N GLU A 151 -5.52 9.09 6.13
CA GLU A 151 -5.79 7.67 5.84
C GLU A 151 -4.78 7.08 4.85
N ASP A 152 -3.93 7.91 4.27
CA ASP A 152 -2.84 7.51 3.40
C ASP A 152 -1.51 8.05 3.91
N MET A 153 -0.43 7.40 3.52
CA MET A 153 0.91 7.77 3.93
C MET A 153 1.92 7.53 2.82
N ALA A 154 3.01 8.28 2.86
CA ALA A 154 4.21 7.98 2.11
C ALA A 154 5.26 7.39 3.04
N GLY A 155 5.93 6.34 2.59
CA GLY A 155 7.00 5.70 3.35
C GLY A 155 7.77 4.72 2.48
N GLU A 156 8.94 4.34 2.95
CA GLU A 156 9.82 3.39 2.29
C GLU A 156 9.99 2.15 3.14
N GLY A 157 9.67 0.98 2.54
CA GLY A 157 9.83 -0.32 3.16
C GLY A 157 11.17 -0.95 2.77
N GLU A 158 11.94 -1.40 3.75
CA GLU A 158 13.25 -2.00 3.53
C GLU A 158 13.38 -3.36 4.22
N ILE A 159 14.13 -4.25 3.58
CA ILE A 159 14.54 -5.54 4.15
C ILE A 159 15.83 -5.31 4.93
N CYS A 160 15.95 -5.87 6.14
CA CYS A 160 17.16 -5.77 6.94
C CYS A 160 18.32 -6.50 6.27
N SER A 161 19.33 -5.72 5.90
CA SER A 161 20.57 -6.17 5.29
C SER A 161 21.71 -5.21 5.67
N PRO A 162 22.97 -5.57 5.43
CA PRO A 162 24.10 -4.65 5.63
C PRO A 162 23.96 -3.33 4.86
N SER A 163 23.26 -3.32 3.73
CA SER A 163 23.07 -2.12 2.92
C SER A 163 21.95 -1.21 3.40
N THR A 164 21.00 -1.70 4.19
CA THR A 164 19.79 -0.97 4.57
C THR A 164 19.72 -0.66 6.07
N VAL A 165 20.15 -1.60 6.92
CA VAL A 165 19.98 -1.54 8.39
C VAL A 165 20.57 -0.27 9.02
N GLY A 166 21.60 0.31 8.42
CA GLY A 166 22.19 1.56 8.93
C GLY A 166 21.21 2.72 9.07
N ASN A 167 20.12 2.71 8.29
CA ASN A 167 19.06 3.73 8.32
C ASN A 167 17.86 3.35 9.20
N PHE A 168 17.80 2.13 9.73
CA PHE A 168 16.74 1.72 10.64
C PHE A 168 16.83 2.52 11.95
N THR A 169 15.69 2.81 12.53
CA THR A 169 15.54 3.55 13.80
C THR A 169 14.87 2.68 14.85
#